data_d5327341bb9a091f291199f9ad12799f
#
_entry.id   d5327341bb9a091f291199f9ad12799f
#
_cell.length_a   1.000
_cell.length_b   1.000
_cell.length_c   1.000
_cell.angle_alpha   90.00
_cell.angle_beta   90.00
_cell.angle_gamma   90.00
#
_symmetry.space_group_name_H-M   'P 1'
#
loop_
_entity.id
_entity.type
_entity.pdbx_description
1 polymer ?
#
loop_
_entity_poly.entity_id
_entity_poly.type
_entity_poly.pdbx_seq_one_letter_code
_entity_poly.pdbx_strand_id
1 'polypeptide(L)'
;MLDWNTPKLSDKEWIEKCVKESQYIGSDAAFANIYLLRSKYNIKVTYYKDLLIRYYEGLGNRKGYTFPLGRKDVLSALYAIEQDAKQMNRPLEFCFVTEEQKEILENTFAGRTESSSDAGDYDYIYGQPELSLLSGRTYHKKKNHVSKFKRTYEDYMFCEIGNGNLDDVMLIEDEWYYDRLQQDDTSAMKEYEAIREAVDNFEELSLSGGIIYANNVPVAMTIASYINDAAVDIHFEKAVGEYAVNGGFAAINQMYASTLKDVKYINREEDINIPGLRKAKESYLSLIHI
;
A
#
# COMPACT_ATOMS: atom_id res chain seq x y z
N MET A 1 28.84 9.81 4.38
CA MET A 1 27.88 9.98 3.27
C MET A 1 27.03 8.74 3.24
N LEU A 2 25.71 8.90 3.09
CA LEU A 2 24.81 7.77 2.87
C LEU A 2 25.00 7.24 1.45
N ASP A 3 25.01 5.90 1.30
CA ASP A 3 25.20 5.24 0.00
C ASP A 3 23.82 4.91 -0.59
N TRP A 4 23.35 5.75 -1.50
CA TRP A 4 22.02 5.69 -2.05
C TRP A 4 21.92 4.80 -3.28
N ASN A 5 21.04 3.83 -3.24
CA ASN A 5 20.79 2.90 -4.33
C ASN A 5 19.30 2.89 -4.74
N THR A 6 19.04 2.66 -6.01
CA THR A 6 17.66 2.34 -6.45
C THR A 6 17.31 0.94 -5.95
N PRO A 7 16.12 0.74 -5.33
CA PRO A 7 15.70 -0.57 -4.82
C PRO A 7 15.75 -1.66 -5.89
N LYS A 8 16.28 -2.83 -5.51
CA LYS A 8 16.36 -4.04 -6.32
C LYS A 8 15.71 -5.20 -5.57
N LEU A 9 15.31 -6.26 -6.27
CA LEU A 9 14.79 -7.48 -5.65
C LEU A 9 15.73 -8.06 -4.60
N SER A 10 17.06 -7.97 -4.82
CA SER A 10 18.07 -8.39 -3.87
C SER A 10 18.09 -7.62 -2.55
N ASP A 11 17.43 -6.48 -2.47
CA ASP A 11 17.35 -5.65 -1.26
C ASP A 11 16.22 -6.09 -0.32
N LYS A 12 15.32 -6.95 -0.79
CA LYS A 12 14.12 -7.38 -0.08
C LYS A 12 14.39 -7.86 1.33
N GLU A 13 15.29 -8.80 1.48
CA GLU A 13 15.57 -9.47 2.77
C GLU A 13 15.94 -8.47 3.87
N TRP A 14 16.89 -7.57 3.58
CA TRP A 14 17.34 -6.62 4.58
C TRP A 14 16.32 -5.49 4.83
N ILE A 15 15.56 -5.08 3.80
CA ILE A 15 14.50 -4.07 3.95
C ILE A 15 13.39 -4.62 4.83
N GLU A 16 12.84 -5.79 4.50
CA GLU A 16 11.80 -6.45 5.28
C GLU A 16 12.22 -6.69 6.73
N LYS A 17 13.50 -7.07 6.95
CA LYS A 17 14.02 -7.20 8.30
C LYS A 17 13.96 -5.89 9.08
N CYS A 18 14.42 -4.78 8.50
CA CYS A 18 14.37 -3.47 9.17
C CYS A 18 12.93 -3.04 9.45
N VAL A 19 12.01 -3.23 8.50
CA VAL A 19 10.58 -2.91 8.67
C VAL A 19 9.95 -3.76 9.77
N LYS A 20 10.19 -5.06 9.77
CA LYS A 20 9.71 -5.97 10.81
C LYS A 20 10.21 -5.58 12.20
N GLU A 21 11.50 -5.25 12.34
CA GLU A 21 12.10 -4.85 13.61
C GLU A 21 11.57 -3.50 14.12
N SER A 22 11.16 -2.60 13.23
CA SER A 22 10.56 -1.31 13.59
C SER A 22 9.10 -1.40 14.04
N GLN A 23 8.40 -2.48 13.72
CA GLN A 23 6.96 -2.66 13.92
C GLN A 23 6.09 -1.59 13.21
N TYR A 24 6.65 -0.85 12.27
CA TYR A 24 5.95 0.15 11.47
C TYR A 24 4.96 -0.53 10.51
N ILE A 25 3.76 0.03 10.35
CA ILE A 25 2.66 -0.56 9.56
C ILE A 25 2.16 0.35 8.44
N GLY A 26 2.89 1.43 8.12
CA GLY A 26 2.58 2.30 6.98
C GLY A 26 2.87 1.60 5.65
N SER A 27 2.02 1.86 4.66
CA SER A 27 2.08 1.26 3.32
C SER A 27 3.41 1.56 2.60
N ASP A 28 3.96 2.76 2.84
CA ASP A 28 5.23 3.22 2.28
C ASP A 28 6.43 2.35 2.66
N ALA A 29 6.31 1.50 3.69
CA ALA A 29 7.34 0.58 4.14
C ALA A 29 7.22 -0.84 3.56
N ALA A 30 6.11 -1.19 2.93
CA ALA A 30 5.97 -2.47 2.23
C ALA A 30 7.03 -2.58 1.13
N PHE A 31 7.83 -3.67 1.13
CA PHE A 31 8.88 -3.81 0.11
C PHE A 31 8.33 -3.75 -1.31
N ALA A 32 7.14 -4.32 -1.55
CA ALA A 32 6.48 -4.27 -2.84
C ALA A 32 6.21 -2.82 -3.28
N ASN A 33 5.73 -1.94 -2.38
CA ASN A 33 5.55 -0.51 -2.68
C ASN A 33 6.87 0.19 -2.97
N ILE A 34 7.89 -0.04 -2.14
CA ILE A 34 9.24 0.51 -2.36
C ILE A 34 9.77 0.11 -3.74
N TYR A 35 9.58 -1.14 -4.14
CA TYR A 35 10.07 -1.67 -5.41
C TYR A 35 9.22 -1.22 -6.60
N LEU A 36 7.92 -1.42 -6.58
CA LEU A 36 7.01 -1.13 -7.69
C LEU A 36 6.90 0.37 -8.00
N LEU A 37 7.00 1.21 -6.98
CA LEU A 37 6.89 2.66 -7.12
C LEU A 37 8.24 3.39 -7.25
N ARG A 38 9.37 2.64 -7.29
CA ARG A 38 10.73 3.23 -7.33
C ARG A 38 10.98 4.17 -8.49
N SER A 39 10.43 3.86 -9.66
CA SER A 39 10.55 4.72 -10.84
C SER A 39 9.60 5.92 -10.78
N LYS A 40 8.39 5.74 -10.25
CA LYS A 40 7.37 6.78 -10.13
C LYS A 40 7.81 7.92 -9.21
N TYR A 41 8.44 7.59 -8.08
CA TYR A 41 8.85 8.53 -7.02
C TYR A 41 10.36 8.67 -6.90
N ASN A 42 11.13 8.15 -7.84
CA ASN A 42 12.60 8.07 -7.80
C ASN A 42 13.13 7.64 -6.42
N ILE A 43 12.55 6.54 -5.91
CA ILE A 43 12.87 6.05 -4.56
C ILE A 43 14.31 5.59 -4.51
N LYS A 44 15.02 6.05 -3.48
CA LYS A 44 16.35 5.56 -3.12
C LYS A 44 16.31 4.96 -1.73
N VAL A 45 17.12 3.92 -1.53
CA VAL A 45 17.29 3.25 -0.25
C VAL A 45 18.75 3.23 0.16
N THR A 46 18.98 3.24 1.45
CA THR A 46 20.30 3.01 2.03
C THR A 46 20.19 2.20 3.31
N TYR A 47 21.12 1.27 3.51
CA TYR A 47 21.29 0.51 4.73
C TYR A 47 22.33 1.20 5.63
N TYR A 48 21.90 1.72 6.75
CA TYR A 48 22.77 2.45 7.67
C TYR A 48 22.69 1.89 9.08
N LYS A 49 23.70 1.19 9.54
CA LYS A 49 23.79 0.65 10.91
C LYS A 49 22.57 -0.16 11.35
N ASP A 50 22.14 -1.08 10.54
CA ASP A 50 20.93 -1.90 10.73
C ASP A 50 19.61 -1.12 10.67
N LEU A 51 19.60 0.04 10.01
CA LEU A 51 18.43 0.85 9.76
C LEU A 51 18.20 1.02 8.25
N LEU A 52 16.95 0.96 7.83
CA LEU A 52 16.50 1.36 6.51
C LEU A 52 16.23 2.87 6.51
N ILE A 53 16.85 3.60 5.60
CA ILE A 53 16.51 4.98 5.28
C ILE A 53 16.11 5.02 3.81
N ARG A 54 15.01 5.73 3.51
CA ARG A 54 14.52 5.93 2.15
C ARG A 54 14.53 7.41 1.83
N TYR A 55 14.66 7.72 0.55
CA TYR A 55 14.54 9.08 0.03
C TYR A 55 13.65 9.08 -1.20
N TYR A 56 12.70 10.01 -1.24
CA TYR A 56 11.71 10.17 -2.29
C TYR A 56 11.92 11.48 -3.02
N GLU A 57 11.80 11.47 -4.34
CA GLU A 57 11.78 12.66 -5.20
C GLU A 57 10.42 12.79 -5.91
N GLY A 58 9.34 12.41 -5.22
CA GLY A 58 7.98 12.54 -5.72
C GLY A 58 7.49 13.98 -5.76
N LEU A 59 6.24 14.14 -6.14
CA LEU A 59 5.55 15.44 -6.16
C LEU A 59 4.82 15.69 -4.83
N GLY A 60 4.64 16.96 -4.50
CA GLY A 60 3.92 17.37 -3.29
C GLY A 60 4.60 16.90 -2.00
N ASN A 61 3.81 16.32 -1.10
CA ASN A 61 4.27 15.84 0.21
C ASN A 61 5.10 14.54 0.15
N ARG A 62 5.26 13.94 -1.04
CA ARG A 62 6.01 12.70 -1.26
C ARG A 62 7.44 12.99 -1.70
N LYS A 63 8.11 13.86 -0.97
CA LYS A 63 9.48 14.28 -1.24
C LYS A 63 10.25 14.38 0.07
N GLY A 64 11.49 13.92 0.07
CA GLY A 64 12.37 14.00 1.22
C GLY A 64 12.79 12.63 1.74
N TYR A 65 13.38 12.63 2.92
CA TYR A 65 13.76 11.44 3.64
C TYR A 65 12.56 10.83 4.37
N THR A 66 12.57 9.53 4.58
CA THR A 66 11.66 8.94 5.55
C THR A 66 12.36 8.77 6.90
N PHE A 67 11.55 8.62 7.95
CA PHE A 67 12.10 8.27 9.26
C PHE A 67 12.83 6.92 9.19
N PRO A 68 14.03 6.76 9.81
CA PRO A 68 14.78 5.51 9.79
C PRO A 68 14.00 4.37 10.43
N LEU A 69 13.90 3.22 9.78
CA LEU A 69 13.19 2.04 10.27
C LEU A 69 14.17 0.93 10.66
N GLY A 70 13.95 0.32 11.82
CA GLY A 70 14.74 -0.77 12.40
C GLY A 70 14.69 -0.72 13.93
N ARG A 71 15.50 -1.54 14.58
CA ARG A 71 15.50 -1.66 16.05
C ARG A 71 16.58 -0.83 16.75
N LYS A 72 17.49 -0.24 16.00
CA LYS A 72 18.65 0.49 16.55
C LYS A 72 18.31 1.92 16.93
N ASP A 73 19.25 2.56 17.62
CA ASP A 73 19.15 3.99 17.91
C ASP A 73 19.12 4.82 16.62
N VAL A 74 17.97 5.47 16.40
CA VAL A 74 17.72 6.28 15.21
C VAL A 74 18.46 7.62 15.23
N LEU A 75 18.90 8.12 16.38
CA LEU A 75 19.49 9.46 16.48
C LEU A 75 20.74 9.58 15.60
N SER A 76 21.60 8.55 15.60
CA SER A 76 22.79 8.56 14.74
C SER A 76 22.44 8.60 13.26
N ALA A 77 21.33 7.99 12.85
CA ALA A 77 20.84 8.02 11.48
C ALA A 77 20.23 9.39 11.12
N LEU A 78 19.50 10.02 12.04
CA LEU A 78 18.94 11.38 11.83
C LEU A 78 20.07 12.40 11.63
N TYR A 79 21.15 12.34 12.40
CA TYR A 79 22.32 13.19 12.17
C TYR A 79 23.04 12.87 10.85
N ALA A 80 23.11 11.58 10.46
CA ALA A 80 23.68 11.21 9.16
C ALA A 80 22.82 11.76 8.00
N ILE A 81 21.49 11.74 8.12
CA ILE A 81 20.57 12.36 7.17
C ILE A 81 20.77 13.86 7.09
N GLU A 82 20.91 14.56 8.23
CA GLU A 82 21.19 16.00 8.23
C GLU A 82 22.50 16.33 7.51
N GLN A 83 23.56 15.55 7.72
CA GLN A 83 24.82 15.73 7.02
C GLN A 83 24.71 15.43 5.52
N ASP A 84 23.96 14.37 5.16
CA ASP A 84 23.70 14.03 3.76
C ASP A 84 22.95 15.16 3.03
N ALA A 85 21.89 15.70 3.65
CA ALA A 85 21.15 16.84 3.10
C ALA A 85 22.06 18.06 2.82
N LYS A 86 22.95 18.39 3.77
CA LYS A 86 23.93 19.46 3.62
C LYS A 86 24.90 19.21 2.48
N GLN A 87 25.46 18.00 2.38
CA GLN A 87 26.44 17.63 1.35
C GLN A 87 25.80 17.59 -0.05
N MET A 88 24.55 17.14 -0.14
CA MET A 88 23.81 17.09 -1.40
C MET A 88 23.16 18.44 -1.76
N ASN A 89 23.34 19.47 -0.91
CA ASN A 89 22.76 20.81 -1.08
C ASN A 89 21.26 20.78 -1.32
N ARG A 90 20.55 19.98 -0.52
CA ARG A 90 19.08 19.83 -0.58
C ARG A 90 18.44 20.13 0.77
N PRO A 91 17.14 20.50 0.81
CA PRO A 91 16.42 20.71 2.07
C PRO A 91 16.46 19.46 2.94
N LEU A 92 16.50 19.63 4.27
CA LEU A 92 16.23 18.55 5.22
C LEU A 92 14.73 18.45 5.40
N GLU A 93 14.11 17.64 4.56
CA GLU A 93 12.67 17.37 4.54
C GLU A 93 12.43 15.92 4.88
N PHE A 94 11.41 15.64 5.69
CA PHE A 94 10.93 14.30 5.98
C PHE A 94 9.50 14.13 5.46
N CYS A 95 9.19 12.95 4.92
CA CYS A 95 7.86 12.57 4.47
C CYS A 95 7.43 11.24 5.09
N PHE A 96 6.13 10.96 5.08
CA PHE A 96 5.53 9.75 5.67
C PHE A 96 5.89 9.59 7.16
N VAL A 97 5.70 10.66 7.91
CA VAL A 97 6.09 10.75 9.32
C VAL A 97 4.87 10.59 10.22
N THR A 98 4.87 9.58 11.09
CA THR A 98 3.83 9.42 12.11
C THR A 98 3.96 10.49 13.21
N GLU A 99 2.92 10.69 14.02
CA GLU A 99 2.98 11.63 15.16
C GLU A 99 4.10 11.28 16.15
N GLU A 100 4.33 9.98 16.43
CA GLU A 100 5.42 9.54 17.31
C GLU A 100 6.80 9.86 16.71
N GLN A 101 6.98 9.65 15.41
CA GLN A 101 8.21 9.98 14.70
C GLN A 101 8.43 11.50 14.63
N LYS A 102 7.37 12.27 14.44
CA LYS A 102 7.38 13.73 14.47
C LYS A 102 7.89 14.27 15.81
N GLU A 103 7.40 13.73 16.93
CA GLU A 103 7.89 14.11 18.27
C GLU A 103 9.40 13.87 18.41
N ILE A 104 9.92 12.77 17.87
CA ILE A 104 11.36 12.48 17.88
C ILE A 104 12.12 13.49 17.04
N LEU A 105 11.60 13.81 15.83
CA LEU A 105 12.22 14.81 14.95
C LEU A 105 12.24 16.22 15.58
N GLU A 106 11.13 16.64 16.17
CA GLU A 106 11.01 17.94 16.87
C GLU A 106 11.98 18.05 18.06
N ASN A 107 12.15 16.97 18.81
CA ASN A 107 13.12 16.92 19.90
C ASN A 107 14.57 16.91 19.39
N THR A 108 14.84 16.18 18.30
CA THR A 108 16.20 16.08 17.72
C THR A 108 16.64 17.38 17.07
N PHE A 109 15.73 18.07 16.39
CA PHE A 109 15.97 19.29 15.64
C PHE A 109 15.27 20.52 16.26
N ALA A 110 15.23 20.58 17.58
CA ALA A 110 14.48 21.58 18.34
C ALA A 110 14.60 23.02 17.81
N GLY A 111 13.47 23.69 17.62
CA GLY A 111 13.39 25.06 17.11
C GLY A 111 13.70 25.23 15.62
N ARG A 112 13.86 24.12 14.87
CA ARG A 112 14.18 24.14 13.42
C ARG A 112 13.18 23.33 12.58
N THR A 113 12.06 22.91 13.17
CA THR A 113 11.08 22.04 12.51
C THR A 113 9.79 22.81 12.24
N GLU A 114 9.26 22.60 11.05
CA GLU A 114 7.89 22.94 10.67
C GLU A 114 7.23 21.64 10.16
N SER A 115 5.97 21.42 10.48
CA SER A 115 5.24 20.25 10.03
C SER A 115 3.93 20.64 9.37
N SER A 116 3.56 19.90 8.35
CA SER A 116 2.25 19.98 7.69
C SER A 116 1.69 18.60 7.47
N SER A 117 0.39 18.49 7.37
CA SER A 117 -0.29 17.24 7.04
C SER A 117 -1.39 17.47 6.02
N ASP A 118 -1.62 16.48 5.18
CA ASP A 118 -2.74 16.44 4.24
C ASP A 118 -3.53 15.14 4.49
N ALA A 119 -4.83 15.27 4.71
CA ALA A 119 -5.69 14.11 4.97
C ALA A 119 -5.70 13.10 3.81
N GLY A 120 -5.35 13.54 2.60
CA GLY A 120 -5.23 12.65 1.43
C GLY A 120 -4.01 11.75 1.44
N ASP A 121 -3.03 12.01 2.32
CA ASP A 121 -1.80 11.23 2.45
C ASP A 121 -1.87 10.22 3.62
N TYR A 122 -2.99 10.16 4.35
CA TYR A 122 -3.14 9.23 5.47
C TYR A 122 -3.54 7.83 4.99
N ASP A 123 -2.81 6.83 5.46
CA ASP A 123 -3.19 5.44 5.28
C ASP A 123 -4.47 5.10 6.03
N TYR A 124 -5.33 4.32 5.39
CA TYR A 124 -6.54 3.76 6.00
C TYR A 124 -6.26 2.35 6.51
N ILE A 125 -6.13 2.20 7.81
CA ILE A 125 -5.81 0.93 8.46
C ILE A 125 -7.04 0.37 9.16
N TYR A 126 -7.34 -0.90 8.87
CA TYR A 126 -8.51 -1.63 9.39
C TYR A 126 -8.08 -2.85 10.17
N GLY A 127 -8.90 -3.28 11.11
CA GLY A 127 -8.74 -4.60 11.71
C GLY A 127 -9.10 -5.70 10.72
N GLN A 128 -8.30 -6.76 10.67
CA GLN A 128 -8.59 -7.90 9.81
C GLN A 128 -9.95 -8.56 10.15
N PRO A 129 -10.32 -8.76 11.43
CA PRO A 129 -11.63 -9.32 11.76
C PRO A 129 -12.80 -8.47 11.28
N GLU A 130 -12.65 -7.14 11.32
CA GLU A 130 -13.67 -6.21 10.88
C GLU A 130 -13.95 -6.32 9.39
N LEU A 131 -12.91 -6.37 8.56
CA LEU A 131 -13.06 -6.50 7.11
C LEU A 131 -13.53 -7.91 6.70
N SER A 132 -13.06 -8.96 7.37
CA SER A 132 -13.41 -10.34 7.05
C SER A 132 -14.85 -10.68 7.43
N LEU A 133 -15.33 -10.21 8.58
CA LEU A 133 -16.64 -10.58 9.11
C LEU A 133 -17.75 -9.58 8.73
N LEU A 134 -17.38 -8.31 8.53
CA LEU A 134 -18.33 -7.19 8.32
C LEU A 134 -19.46 -7.21 9.37
N SER A 135 -19.09 -7.44 10.64
CA SER A 135 -20.03 -7.64 11.73
C SER A 135 -20.52 -6.31 12.31
N GLY A 136 -21.77 -6.32 12.82
CA GLY A 136 -22.34 -5.17 13.48
C GLY A 136 -23.09 -4.22 12.53
N ARG A 137 -23.81 -3.26 13.15
CA ARG A 137 -24.72 -2.34 12.48
C ARG A 137 -23.97 -1.38 11.51
N THR A 138 -22.77 -1.02 11.84
CA THR A 138 -21.93 -0.10 11.07
C THR A 138 -21.54 -0.66 9.71
N TYR A 139 -21.30 -1.97 9.62
CA TYR A 139 -20.94 -2.66 8.37
C TYR A 139 -22.15 -3.14 7.55
N HIS A 140 -23.39 -2.87 8.00
CA HIS A 140 -24.59 -3.37 7.33
C HIS A 140 -24.65 -3.04 5.84
N LYS A 141 -24.24 -1.81 5.45
CA LYS A 141 -24.20 -1.42 4.03
C LYS A 141 -23.20 -2.26 3.23
N LYS A 142 -22.00 -2.49 3.77
CA LYS A 142 -20.96 -3.32 3.11
C LYS A 142 -21.41 -4.77 3.01
N LYS A 143 -21.95 -5.32 4.07
CA LYS A 143 -22.53 -6.67 4.07
C LYS A 143 -23.64 -6.80 3.01
N ASN A 144 -24.47 -5.77 2.82
CA ASN A 144 -25.48 -5.76 1.77
C ASN A 144 -24.88 -5.77 0.36
N HIS A 145 -23.77 -5.04 0.12
CA HIS A 145 -23.06 -5.10 -1.16
C HIS A 145 -22.51 -6.51 -1.45
N VAL A 146 -21.85 -7.13 -0.48
CA VAL A 146 -21.37 -8.52 -0.60
C VAL A 146 -22.55 -9.48 -0.85
N SER A 147 -23.63 -9.34 -0.11
CA SER A 147 -24.82 -10.17 -0.28
C SER A 147 -25.51 -9.95 -1.61
N LYS A 148 -25.52 -8.71 -2.13
CA LYS A 148 -26.03 -8.40 -3.47
C LYS A 148 -25.21 -9.14 -4.51
N PHE A 149 -23.87 -9.04 -4.45
CA PHE A 149 -22.96 -9.72 -5.38
C PHE A 149 -23.21 -11.23 -5.39
N LYS A 150 -23.19 -11.87 -4.22
CA LYS A 150 -23.40 -13.32 -4.08
C LYS A 150 -24.75 -13.83 -4.59
N ARG A 151 -25.81 -13.00 -4.51
CA ARG A 151 -27.15 -13.36 -5.03
C ARG A 151 -27.28 -13.11 -6.53
N THR A 152 -26.55 -12.12 -7.05
CA THR A 152 -26.60 -11.78 -8.48
C THR A 152 -25.81 -12.80 -9.31
N TYR A 153 -24.69 -13.30 -8.75
CA TYR A 153 -23.79 -14.22 -9.41
C TYR A 153 -23.67 -15.48 -8.56
N GLU A 154 -24.63 -16.41 -8.70
CA GLU A 154 -24.70 -17.63 -7.86
C GLU A 154 -23.54 -18.60 -8.10
N ASP A 155 -22.93 -18.53 -9.28
CA ASP A 155 -21.79 -19.33 -9.71
C ASP A 155 -20.43 -18.71 -9.34
N TYR A 156 -20.40 -17.61 -8.57
CA TYR A 156 -19.14 -16.97 -8.20
C TYR A 156 -18.20 -17.94 -7.49
N MET A 157 -16.91 -17.79 -7.78
CA MET A 157 -15.83 -18.55 -7.13
C MET A 157 -14.70 -17.59 -6.77
N PHE A 158 -14.20 -17.68 -5.55
CA PHE A 158 -12.99 -16.99 -5.12
C PHE A 158 -11.80 -17.97 -5.19
N CYS A 159 -10.71 -17.52 -5.81
CA CYS A 159 -9.44 -18.24 -5.86
C CYS A 159 -8.31 -17.35 -5.37
N GLU A 160 -7.35 -17.90 -4.64
CA GLU A 160 -6.10 -17.22 -4.37
C GLU A 160 -5.28 -17.07 -5.66
N ILE A 161 -4.51 -15.96 -5.76
CA ILE A 161 -3.61 -15.75 -6.88
C ILE A 161 -2.39 -16.65 -6.72
N GLY A 162 -1.98 -17.27 -7.82
CA GLY A 162 -0.77 -18.07 -7.93
C GLY A 162 -0.39 -18.24 -9.40
N ASN A 163 0.69 -18.96 -9.69
CA ASN A 163 1.24 -19.09 -11.06
C ASN A 163 0.24 -19.58 -12.12
N GLY A 164 -0.82 -20.26 -11.71
CA GLY A 164 -1.81 -20.80 -12.64
C GLY A 164 -2.89 -19.79 -13.08
N ASN A 165 -2.96 -18.61 -12.49
CA ASN A 165 -4.00 -17.60 -12.79
C ASN A 165 -3.48 -16.15 -12.82
N LEU A 166 -2.18 -15.93 -12.95
CA LEU A 166 -1.60 -14.60 -13.12
C LEU A 166 -2.09 -13.91 -14.39
N ASP A 167 -2.32 -14.65 -15.46
CA ASP A 167 -2.88 -14.08 -16.70
C ASP A 167 -4.29 -13.51 -16.48
N ASP A 168 -5.09 -14.10 -15.58
CA ASP A 168 -6.43 -13.62 -15.25
C ASP A 168 -6.40 -12.29 -14.49
N VAL A 169 -5.34 -12.02 -13.73
CA VAL A 169 -5.10 -10.71 -13.11
C VAL A 169 -4.96 -9.65 -14.21
N MET A 170 -4.18 -9.95 -15.24
CA MET A 170 -3.98 -9.02 -16.36
C MET A 170 -5.24 -8.83 -17.19
N LEU A 171 -6.10 -9.85 -17.34
CA LEU A 171 -7.40 -9.66 -18.00
C LEU A 171 -8.28 -8.63 -17.28
N ILE A 172 -8.32 -8.67 -15.93
CA ILE A 172 -9.07 -7.67 -15.14
C ILE A 172 -8.43 -6.28 -15.30
N GLU A 173 -7.10 -6.21 -15.26
CA GLU A 173 -6.39 -4.93 -15.38
C GLU A 173 -6.53 -4.35 -16.80
N ASP A 174 -6.48 -5.16 -17.84
CA ASP A 174 -6.67 -4.73 -19.23
C ASP A 174 -8.05 -4.08 -19.43
N GLU A 175 -9.12 -4.69 -18.87
CA GLU A 175 -10.48 -4.12 -18.93
C GLU A 175 -10.55 -2.80 -18.12
N TRP A 176 -9.97 -2.78 -16.90
CA TRP A 176 -9.90 -1.57 -16.08
C TRP A 176 -9.14 -0.44 -16.77
N TYR A 177 -7.97 -0.75 -17.33
CA TYR A 177 -7.13 0.21 -18.02
C TYR A 177 -7.82 0.78 -19.25
N TYR A 178 -8.48 -0.08 -20.06
CA TYR A 178 -9.25 0.36 -21.22
C TYR A 178 -10.35 1.35 -20.84
N ASP A 179 -11.10 1.08 -19.78
CA ASP A 179 -12.14 1.99 -19.28
C ASP A 179 -11.57 3.34 -18.82
N ARG A 180 -10.38 3.36 -18.21
CA ARG A 180 -9.71 4.59 -17.76
C ARG A 180 -9.16 5.41 -18.94
N LEU A 181 -8.65 4.76 -19.95
CA LEU A 181 -8.22 5.46 -21.17
C LEU A 181 -9.39 6.21 -21.84
N GLN A 182 -10.60 5.66 -21.81
CA GLN A 182 -11.79 6.33 -22.33
C GLN A 182 -12.17 7.60 -21.51
N GLN A 183 -11.64 7.74 -20.30
CA GLN A 183 -11.87 8.87 -19.40
C GLN A 183 -10.70 9.86 -19.36
N ASP A 184 -9.74 9.76 -20.30
CA ASP A 184 -8.52 10.59 -20.38
C ASP A 184 -7.64 10.56 -19.10
N ASP A 185 -7.66 9.45 -18.35
CA ASP A 185 -6.87 9.27 -17.12
C ASP A 185 -5.40 8.94 -17.47
N THR A 186 -4.57 9.97 -17.46
CA THR A 186 -3.12 9.83 -17.75
C THR A 186 -2.33 9.09 -16.66
N SER A 187 -2.91 8.88 -15.47
CA SER A 187 -2.26 8.15 -14.38
C SER A 187 -2.37 6.63 -14.55
N ALA A 188 -3.38 6.17 -15.30
CA ALA A 188 -3.70 4.76 -15.50
C ALA A 188 -2.54 3.95 -16.10
N MET A 189 -1.74 4.56 -16.99
CA MET A 189 -0.58 3.89 -17.61
C MET A 189 0.47 3.46 -16.55
N LYS A 190 0.78 4.34 -15.61
CA LYS A 190 1.78 4.03 -14.57
C LYS A 190 1.30 2.96 -13.60
N GLU A 191 0.01 2.96 -13.31
CA GLU A 191 -0.60 1.92 -12.49
C GLU A 191 -0.62 0.57 -13.21
N TYR A 192 -0.97 0.56 -14.49
CA TYR A 192 -0.90 -0.61 -15.35
C TYR A 192 0.52 -1.22 -15.41
N GLU A 193 1.54 -0.37 -15.61
CA GLU A 193 2.94 -0.81 -15.59
C GLU A 193 3.34 -1.41 -14.24
N ALA A 194 2.88 -0.81 -13.13
CA ALA A 194 3.17 -1.33 -11.80
C ALA A 194 2.48 -2.69 -11.53
N ILE A 195 1.23 -2.86 -11.98
CA ILE A 195 0.52 -4.14 -11.86
C ILE A 195 1.18 -5.22 -12.72
N ARG A 196 1.59 -4.90 -13.94
CA ARG A 196 2.33 -5.83 -14.80
C ARG A 196 3.65 -6.24 -14.15
N GLU A 197 4.42 -5.28 -13.61
CA GLU A 197 5.67 -5.60 -12.90
C GLU A 197 5.42 -6.45 -11.64
N ALA A 198 4.29 -6.22 -10.95
CA ALA A 198 3.87 -7.04 -9.81
C ALA A 198 3.55 -8.48 -10.23
N VAL A 199 2.85 -8.66 -11.35
CA VAL A 199 2.55 -9.99 -11.92
C VAL A 199 3.83 -10.71 -12.36
N ASP A 200 4.72 -10.00 -13.08
CA ASP A 200 5.99 -10.55 -13.58
C ASP A 200 6.96 -10.99 -12.45
N ASN A 201 6.83 -10.40 -11.26
CA ASN A 201 7.69 -10.67 -10.09
C ASN A 201 6.87 -11.14 -8.87
N PHE A 202 5.74 -11.81 -9.08
CA PHE A 202 4.77 -12.12 -8.03
C PHE A 202 5.37 -12.92 -6.86
N GLU A 203 6.14 -13.96 -7.18
CA GLU A 203 6.81 -14.79 -6.18
C GLU A 203 8.00 -14.07 -5.53
N GLU A 204 8.84 -13.40 -6.35
CA GLU A 204 10.02 -12.69 -5.86
C GLU A 204 9.66 -11.55 -4.90
N LEU A 205 8.54 -10.87 -5.16
CA LEU A 205 8.00 -9.84 -4.27
C LEU A 205 7.21 -10.43 -3.09
N SER A 206 7.03 -11.75 -3.03
CA SER A 206 6.19 -12.45 -2.04
C SER A 206 4.78 -11.86 -1.97
N LEU A 207 4.21 -11.57 -3.14
CA LEU A 207 2.85 -11.09 -3.24
C LEU A 207 1.84 -12.20 -2.91
N SER A 208 0.68 -11.78 -2.50
CA SER A 208 -0.49 -12.61 -2.29
C SER A 208 -1.72 -11.88 -2.84
N GLY A 209 -2.82 -12.56 -2.98
CA GLY A 209 -4.02 -11.90 -3.49
C GLY A 209 -5.14 -12.88 -3.77
N GLY A 210 -6.20 -12.38 -4.39
CA GLY A 210 -7.34 -13.18 -4.77
C GLY A 210 -8.02 -12.67 -6.03
N ILE A 211 -8.67 -13.57 -6.73
CA ILE A 211 -9.51 -13.30 -7.89
C ILE A 211 -10.91 -13.85 -7.62
N ILE A 212 -11.93 -13.10 -7.99
CA ILE A 212 -13.29 -13.60 -8.09
C ILE A 212 -13.59 -13.87 -9.56
N TYR A 213 -14.09 -15.06 -9.82
CA TYR A 213 -14.70 -15.47 -11.08
C TYR A 213 -16.22 -15.44 -10.92
N ALA A 214 -16.93 -14.98 -11.94
CA ALA A 214 -18.38 -15.10 -12.07
C ALA A 214 -18.72 -15.31 -13.55
N ASN A 215 -19.69 -16.17 -13.84
CA ASN A 215 -19.98 -16.59 -15.22
C ASN A 215 -18.75 -17.13 -15.98
N ASN A 216 -17.84 -17.80 -15.26
CA ASN A 216 -16.58 -18.34 -15.75
C ASN A 216 -15.57 -17.29 -16.31
N VAL A 217 -15.69 -16.03 -15.93
CA VAL A 217 -14.72 -14.99 -16.28
C VAL A 217 -14.16 -14.32 -15.01
N PRO A 218 -12.89 -13.88 -15.00
CA PRO A 218 -12.34 -13.13 -13.88
C PRO A 218 -12.95 -11.73 -13.84
N VAL A 219 -13.47 -11.29 -12.69
CA VAL A 219 -14.28 -10.06 -12.58
C VAL A 219 -13.84 -9.10 -11.50
N ALA A 220 -13.05 -9.57 -10.54
CA ALA A 220 -12.45 -8.72 -9.51
C ALA A 220 -11.17 -9.36 -8.98
N MET A 221 -10.21 -8.52 -8.61
CA MET A 221 -8.94 -8.98 -8.05
C MET A 221 -8.44 -8.07 -6.92
N THR A 222 -7.57 -8.61 -6.08
CA THR A 222 -6.75 -7.86 -5.14
C THR A 222 -5.34 -8.43 -5.11
N ILE A 223 -4.34 -7.55 -5.03
CA ILE A 223 -2.92 -7.90 -4.84
C ILE A 223 -2.43 -7.22 -3.58
N ALA A 224 -1.71 -7.96 -2.75
CA ALA A 224 -1.24 -7.52 -1.45
C ALA A 224 0.13 -8.08 -1.13
N SER A 225 0.80 -7.50 -0.13
CA SER A 225 1.97 -8.09 0.52
C SER A 225 1.98 -7.82 2.02
N TYR A 226 2.78 -8.60 2.76
CA TYR A 226 2.99 -8.32 4.18
C TYR A 226 3.91 -7.12 4.35
N ILE A 227 3.53 -6.15 5.19
CA ILE A 227 4.43 -5.12 5.68
C ILE A 227 5.35 -5.74 6.74
N ASN A 228 4.72 -6.46 7.67
CA ASN A 228 5.37 -7.24 8.73
C ASN A 228 4.40 -8.31 9.26
N ASP A 229 4.75 -8.98 10.36
CA ASP A 229 3.92 -10.03 10.95
C ASP A 229 2.52 -9.56 11.40
N ALA A 230 2.31 -8.25 11.61
CA ALA A 230 1.05 -7.68 12.13
C ALA A 230 0.16 -7.08 11.05
N ALA A 231 0.70 -6.70 9.90
CA ALA A 231 -0.01 -5.92 8.89
C ALA A 231 0.24 -6.40 7.47
N VAL A 232 -0.84 -6.42 6.68
CA VAL A 232 -0.85 -6.63 5.22
C VAL A 232 -1.23 -5.32 4.55
N ASP A 233 -0.58 -5.01 3.44
CA ASP A 233 -0.88 -3.88 2.57
C ASP A 233 -1.59 -4.34 1.31
N ILE A 234 -2.69 -3.68 0.96
CA ILE A 234 -3.44 -3.90 -0.28
C ILE A 234 -2.97 -2.90 -1.32
N HIS A 235 -2.12 -3.34 -2.24
CA HIS A 235 -1.55 -2.50 -3.29
C HIS A 235 -2.54 -2.19 -4.40
N PHE A 236 -3.29 -3.21 -4.84
CA PHE A 236 -4.25 -3.08 -5.93
C PHE A 236 -5.54 -3.81 -5.58
N GLU A 237 -6.67 -3.16 -5.85
CA GLU A 237 -8.00 -3.76 -5.71
C GLU A 237 -8.87 -3.27 -6.87
N LYS A 238 -9.32 -4.18 -7.72
CA LYS A 238 -10.09 -3.90 -8.92
C LYS A 238 -11.37 -4.75 -8.98
N ALA A 239 -12.40 -4.19 -9.58
CA ALA A 239 -13.58 -4.91 -10.03
C ALA A 239 -14.09 -4.23 -11.30
N VAL A 240 -14.52 -4.99 -12.30
CA VAL A 240 -14.78 -4.48 -13.65
C VAL A 240 -16.27 -4.50 -14.01
N GLY A 241 -16.65 -3.66 -14.95
CA GLY A 241 -17.95 -3.62 -15.57
C GLY A 241 -19.15 -3.60 -14.59
N GLU A 242 -20.16 -4.39 -14.89
CA GLU A 242 -21.36 -4.51 -14.05
C GLU A 242 -21.07 -5.16 -12.69
N TYR A 243 -20.01 -5.97 -12.58
CA TYR A 243 -19.62 -6.64 -11.35
C TYR A 243 -19.20 -5.62 -10.27
N ALA A 244 -18.50 -4.56 -10.67
CA ALA A 244 -18.16 -3.43 -9.79
C ALA A 244 -19.44 -2.77 -9.22
N VAL A 245 -20.42 -2.48 -10.07
CA VAL A 245 -21.72 -1.87 -9.68
C VAL A 245 -22.53 -2.79 -8.79
N ASN A 246 -22.44 -4.10 -8.98
CA ASN A 246 -23.15 -5.11 -8.20
C ASN A 246 -22.45 -5.55 -6.92
N GLY A 247 -21.38 -4.86 -6.51
CA GLY A 247 -20.72 -5.06 -5.21
C GLY A 247 -19.41 -5.84 -5.26
N GLY A 248 -18.80 -5.99 -6.44
CA GLY A 248 -17.55 -6.71 -6.66
C GLY A 248 -16.41 -6.24 -5.77
N PHE A 249 -16.21 -4.91 -5.64
CA PHE A 249 -15.20 -4.37 -4.70
C PHE A 249 -15.41 -4.82 -3.25
N ALA A 250 -16.66 -4.82 -2.77
CA ALA A 250 -16.92 -5.25 -1.41
C ALA A 250 -16.75 -6.77 -1.26
N ALA A 251 -17.07 -7.52 -2.30
CA ALA A 251 -16.93 -8.97 -2.32
C ALA A 251 -15.45 -9.39 -2.30
N ILE A 252 -14.62 -8.84 -3.20
CA ILE A 252 -13.18 -9.19 -3.24
C ILE A 252 -12.47 -8.79 -1.95
N ASN A 253 -12.74 -7.60 -1.42
CA ASN A 253 -12.17 -7.14 -0.17
C ASN A 253 -12.50 -8.08 1.00
N GLN A 254 -13.79 -8.42 1.18
CA GLN A 254 -14.23 -9.30 2.26
C GLN A 254 -13.69 -10.72 2.11
N MET A 255 -13.72 -11.28 0.89
CA MET A 255 -13.26 -12.65 0.64
C MET A 255 -11.76 -12.77 0.88
N TYR A 256 -10.96 -11.85 0.35
CA TYR A 256 -9.52 -11.85 0.58
C TYR A 256 -9.18 -11.61 2.06
N ALA A 257 -9.80 -10.63 2.72
CA ALA A 257 -9.60 -10.41 4.15
C ALA A 257 -9.90 -11.69 4.98
N SER A 258 -10.83 -12.53 4.52
CA SER A 258 -11.18 -13.79 5.19
C SER A 258 -10.12 -14.90 5.02
N THR A 259 -9.22 -14.80 4.06
CA THR A 259 -8.11 -15.76 3.89
C THR A 259 -6.92 -15.45 4.79
N LEU A 260 -6.76 -14.17 5.18
CA LEU A 260 -5.66 -13.73 6.01
C LEU A 260 -5.79 -14.28 7.44
N LYS A 261 -4.76 -15.01 7.88
CA LYS A 261 -4.65 -15.56 9.22
C LYS A 261 -3.47 -14.92 9.94
N ASP A 262 -3.59 -14.81 11.26
CA ASP A 262 -2.51 -14.31 12.12
C ASP A 262 -2.06 -12.87 11.81
N VAL A 263 -2.91 -12.10 11.11
CA VAL A 263 -2.72 -10.69 10.80
C VAL A 263 -3.69 -9.85 11.62
N LYS A 264 -3.20 -8.78 12.20
CA LYS A 264 -4.01 -7.88 13.01
C LYS A 264 -4.63 -6.75 12.19
N TYR A 265 -3.87 -6.23 11.23
CA TYR A 265 -4.22 -5.06 10.46
C TYR A 265 -4.18 -5.31 8.96
N ILE A 266 -5.07 -4.63 8.24
CA ILE A 266 -5.06 -4.50 6.79
C ILE A 266 -4.93 -3.01 6.47
N ASN A 267 -3.80 -2.62 5.88
CA ASN A 267 -3.60 -1.29 5.33
C ASN A 267 -4.16 -1.27 3.90
N ARG A 268 -4.91 -0.22 3.56
CA ARG A 268 -5.47 -0.03 2.22
C ARG A 268 -5.02 1.29 1.62
N GLU A 269 -3.84 1.74 2.02
CA GLU A 269 -3.18 2.95 1.54
C GLU A 269 -4.04 4.22 1.69
N GLU A 270 -3.59 5.32 1.15
CA GLU A 270 -4.19 6.64 1.18
C GLU A 270 -5.30 6.84 0.11
N ASP A 271 -6.08 7.92 0.21
CA ASP A 271 -7.10 8.29 -0.77
C ASP A 271 -6.64 9.31 -1.81
N ILE A 272 -5.44 9.86 -1.67
CA ILE A 272 -4.82 10.86 -2.55
C ILE A 272 -5.75 12.01 -2.95
N ASN A 273 -6.62 12.43 -2.02
CA ASN A 273 -7.64 13.46 -2.22
C ASN A 273 -8.67 13.16 -3.34
N ILE A 274 -8.86 11.87 -3.70
CA ILE A 274 -9.92 11.45 -4.63
C ILE A 274 -11.23 11.25 -3.84
N PRO A 275 -12.27 12.08 -4.05
CA PRO A 275 -13.48 12.04 -3.21
C PRO A 275 -14.21 10.69 -3.23
N GLY A 276 -14.21 10.00 -4.38
CA GLY A 276 -14.81 8.68 -4.53
C GLY A 276 -14.06 7.62 -3.72
N LEU A 277 -12.74 7.65 -3.75
CA LEU A 277 -11.86 6.74 -3.02
C LEU A 277 -11.96 6.99 -1.51
N ARG A 278 -11.90 8.27 -1.07
CA ARG A 278 -12.13 8.67 0.32
C ARG A 278 -13.44 8.12 0.87
N LYS A 279 -14.55 8.39 0.17
CA LYS A 279 -15.89 7.88 0.56
C LYS A 279 -15.92 6.35 0.65
N ALA A 280 -15.24 5.66 -0.27
CA ALA A 280 -15.16 4.20 -0.26
C ALA A 280 -14.41 3.71 0.99
N LYS A 281 -13.24 4.28 1.29
CA LYS A 281 -12.37 3.89 2.43
C LYS A 281 -13.00 4.25 3.77
N GLU A 282 -13.48 5.47 3.97
CA GLU A 282 -14.19 5.89 5.20
C GLU A 282 -15.42 5.04 5.51
N SER A 283 -16.08 4.51 4.49
CA SER A 283 -17.29 3.68 4.68
C SER A 283 -17.02 2.31 5.33
N TYR A 284 -15.75 1.93 5.54
CA TYR A 284 -15.31 0.74 6.28
C TYR A 284 -14.85 1.04 7.71
N LEU A 285 -14.86 2.31 8.15
CA LEU A 285 -14.46 2.75 9.50
C LEU A 285 -13.03 2.31 9.85
N SER A 286 -12.05 2.92 9.23
CA SER A 286 -10.64 2.71 9.57
C SER A 286 -10.39 2.95 11.07
N LEU A 287 -9.55 2.10 11.65
CA LEU A 287 -9.20 2.18 13.07
C LEU A 287 -8.12 3.23 13.33
N ILE A 288 -7.21 3.38 12.38
CA ILE A 288 -6.02 4.21 12.49
C ILE A 288 -5.83 4.91 11.16
N HIS A 289 -5.46 6.19 11.22
CA HIS A 289 -4.96 6.96 10.10
C HIS A 289 -3.52 7.33 10.42
N ILE A 290 -2.56 6.92 9.59
CA ILE A 290 -1.13 7.19 9.77
C ILE A 290 -0.67 8.18 8.70
#